data_0ef7964021369a4eaed42ca9e5a25d9e
#
_entry.id   0ef7964021369a4eaed42ca9e5a25d9e
#
_cell.length_a   1.000
_cell.length_b   1.000
_cell.length_c   1.000
_cell.angle_alpha   90.00
_cell.angle_beta   90.00
_cell.angle_gamma   90.00
#
_symmetry.space_group_name_H-M   'P 1'
#
loop_
_entity.id
_entity.type
_entity.pdbx_description
1 polymer ?
#
loop_
_entity_poly.entity_id
_entity_poly.type
_entity_poly.pdbx_seq_one_letter_code
_entity_poly.pdbx_strand_id
1 'polypeptide(L)'
;KLCKKVLKPNGTIWISGTLHNIYSIGMALEQEGFKIINNITWQKTNPPPNLACRCFTHSTETILWAKKNDKKSRHFFDYQKMKKMNGGKQMKDVWTGALTKPSEKTEGKHPTQKPEYLLEKIVLASTEKGQVILDPFCGSGTTGVEAVRFGRKFVGIDVSEEYLEISKRRLEKVKIDAKEH
;
A
#
# COMPACT_ATOMS: atom_id res chain seq x y z
N LYS A 1 -11.11 -5.36 13.52
CA LYS A 1 -12.10 -4.57 14.34
C LYS A 1 -11.77 -3.09 14.37
N LEU A 2 -10.59 -2.68 14.87
CA LEU A 2 -10.25 -1.26 15.03
C LEU A 2 -10.26 -0.49 13.71
N CYS A 3 -9.65 -1.02 12.66
CA CYS A 3 -9.66 -0.40 11.33
C CYS A 3 -11.09 -0.13 10.82
N LYS A 4 -12.03 -1.07 11.07
CA LYS A 4 -13.43 -0.89 10.68
C LYS A 4 -14.10 0.28 11.42
N LYS A 5 -13.74 0.49 12.71
CA LYS A 5 -14.31 1.60 13.51
C LYS A 5 -13.89 2.97 12.98
N VAL A 6 -12.60 3.12 12.61
CA VAL A 6 -12.05 4.41 12.16
C VAL A 6 -12.26 4.68 10.66
N LEU A 7 -12.47 3.64 9.86
CA LEU A 7 -12.70 3.77 8.43
C LEU A 7 -14.03 4.48 8.15
N LYS A 8 -14.01 5.52 7.29
CA LYS A 8 -15.22 6.20 6.83
C LYS A 8 -16.15 5.25 6.06
N PRO A 9 -17.45 5.55 5.91
CA PRO A 9 -18.38 4.69 5.16
C PRO A 9 -17.92 4.39 3.73
N ASN A 10 -17.35 5.39 3.03
CA ASN A 10 -16.83 5.26 1.67
C ASN A 10 -15.32 4.95 1.61
N GLY A 11 -14.67 4.77 2.75
CA GLY A 11 -13.26 4.44 2.83
C GLY A 11 -12.97 2.99 2.44
N THR A 12 -11.73 2.73 2.05
CA THR A 12 -11.24 1.39 1.73
C THR A 12 -10.02 1.02 2.56
N ILE A 13 -9.75 -0.26 2.67
CA ILE A 13 -8.58 -0.80 3.35
C ILE A 13 -7.77 -1.63 2.35
N TRP A 14 -6.45 -1.48 2.44
CA TRP A 14 -5.49 -2.25 1.66
C TRP A 14 -4.57 -3.00 2.61
N ILE A 15 -4.40 -4.30 2.42
CA ILE A 15 -3.54 -5.12 3.27
C ILE A 15 -2.67 -5.99 2.37
N SER A 16 -1.35 -5.81 2.47
CA SER A 16 -0.38 -6.67 1.80
C SER A 16 0.02 -7.84 2.70
N GLY A 17 0.24 -8.99 2.10
CA GLY A 17 0.68 -10.16 2.83
C GLY A 17 1.37 -11.18 1.94
N THR A 18 2.17 -12.03 2.57
CA THR A 18 2.78 -13.20 1.94
C THR A 18 1.85 -14.40 2.02
N LEU A 19 2.23 -15.49 1.36
CA LEU A 19 1.55 -16.79 1.42
C LEU A 19 1.21 -17.22 2.86
N HIS A 20 2.07 -16.90 3.83
CA HIS A 20 1.93 -17.37 5.22
C HIS A 20 0.76 -16.75 5.98
N ASN A 21 0.28 -15.57 5.58
CA ASN A 21 -0.72 -14.85 6.34
C ASN A 21 -1.91 -14.32 5.50
N ILE A 22 -1.78 -14.24 4.18
CA ILE A 22 -2.79 -13.55 3.36
C ILE A 22 -4.16 -14.24 3.39
N TYR A 23 -4.21 -15.56 3.47
CA TYR A 23 -5.46 -16.31 3.54
C TYR A 23 -6.20 -16.05 4.86
N SER A 24 -5.47 -16.07 5.97
CA SER A 24 -6.03 -15.72 7.28
C SER A 24 -6.52 -14.27 7.34
N ILE A 25 -5.80 -13.35 6.69
CA ILE A 25 -6.21 -11.94 6.57
C ILE A 25 -7.50 -11.83 5.74
N GLY A 26 -7.61 -12.57 4.64
CA GLY A 26 -8.83 -12.60 3.82
C GLY A 26 -10.05 -13.07 4.62
N MET A 27 -9.93 -14.19 5.34
CA MET A 27 -10.98 -14.68 6.23
C MET A 27 -11.35 -13.67 7.32
N ALA A 28 -10.35 -13.06 7.96
CA ALA A 28 -10.59 -12.05 9.01
C ALA A 28 -11.31 -10.82 8.46
N LEU A 29 -11.00 -10.37 7.24
CA LEU A 29 -11.72 -9.28 6.58
C LEU A 29 -13.22 -9.60 6.41
N GLU A 30 -13.53 -10.79 5.90
CA GLU A 30 -14.93 -11.22 5.72
C GLU A 30 -15.67 -11.35 7.05
N GLN A 31 -15.06 -12.00 8.05
CA GLN A 31 -15.63 -12.16 9.39
C GLN A 31 -15.88 -10.81 10.09
N GLU A 32 -15.01 -9.83 9.87
CA GLU A 32 -15.19 -8.47 10.39
C GLU A 32 -16.16 -7.63 9.54
N GLY A 33 -16.80 -8.22 8.53
CA GLY A 33 -17.80 -7.58 7.69
C GLY A 33 -17.21 -6.56 6.69
N PHE A 34 -16.08 -6.90 6.12
CA PHE A 34 -15.57 -6.26 4.90
C PHE A 34 -15.97 -7.08 3.68
N LYS A 35 -16.05 -6.41 2.53
CA LYS A 35 -16.16 -7.04 1.21
C LYS A 35 -14.85 -6.81 0.47
N ILE A 36 -14.17 -7.88 0.09
CA ILE A 36 -12.98 -7.83 -0.77
C ILE A 36 -13.42 -7.37 -2.16
N ILE A 37 -12.77 -6.34 -2.68
CA ILE A 37 -13.01 -5.76 -4.01
C ILE A 37 -12.10 -6.41 -5.04
N ASN A 38 -10.78 -6.43 -4.73
CA ASN A 38 -9.76 -7.06 -5.56
C ASN A 38 -8.75 -7.80 -4.71
N ASN A 39 -8.20 -8.84 -5.33
CA ASN A 39 -6.98 -9.52 -4.94
C ASN A 39 -5.89 -9.12 -5.96
N ILE A 40 -5.04 -8.16 -5.58
CA ILE A 40 -3.94 -7.71 -6.44
C ILE A 40 -2.74 -8.64 -6.24
N THR A 41 -2.19 -9.14 -7.32
CA THR A 41 -0.93 -9.89 -7.31
C THR A 41 0.21 -8.97 -7.68
N TRP A 42 1.10 -8.67 -6.72
CA TRP A 42 2.35 -8.01 -7.02
C TRP A 42 3.38 -9.04 -7.44
N GLN A 43 3.73 -9.05 -8.72
CA GLN A 43 4.76 -9.91 -9.32
C GLN A 43 6.12 -9.20 -9.28
N LYS A 44 7.06 -9.75 -8.51
CA LYS A 44 8.42 -9.23 -8.37
C LYS A 44 9.26 -9.65 -9.58
N THR A 45 9.93 -8.71 -10.21
CA THR A 45 10.84 -9.00 -11.33
C THR A 45 12.20 -9.53 -10.87
N ASN A 46 12.56 -9.29 -9.61
CA ASN A 46 13.84 -9.68 -8.98
C ASN A 46 13.62 -10.31 -7.60
N PRO A 47 12.83 -11.41 -7.49
CA PRO A 47 12.59 -12.05 -6.20
C PRO A 47 13.88 -12.67 -5.65
N PRO A 48 14.06 -12.71 -4.32
CA PRO A 48 15.15 -13.46 -3.70
C PRO A 48 15.07 -14.95 -4.09
N PRO A 49 16.21 -15.62 -4.33
CA PRO A 49 16.21 -17.03 -4.67
C PRO A 49 15.72 -17.91 -3.51
N ASN A 50 15.11 -19.04 -3.82
CA ASN A 50 14.79 -20.06 -2.82
C ASN A 50 16.02 -20.97 -2.61
N LEU A 51 16.78 -20.68 -1.57
CA LEU A 51 18.01 -21.42 -1.25
C LEU A 51 17.76 -22.88 -0.85
N ALA A 52 16.59 -23.21 -0.34
CA ALA A 52 16.23 -24.57 0.06
C ALA A 52 15.94 -25.49 -1.13
N CYS A 53 15.64 -24.94 -2.31
CA CYS A 53 15.33 -25.67 -3.55
C CYS A 53 14.23 -26.75 -3.42
N ARG A 54 13.30 -26.57 -2.46
CA ARG A 54 12.22 -27.53 -2.16
C ARG A 54 10.82 -27.06 -2.55
N CYS A 55 10.70 -25.84 -3.05
CA CYS A 55 9.48 -25.25 -3.58
C CYS A 55 9.82 -24.21 -4.65
N PHE A 56 8.79 -23.73 -5.34
CA PHE A 56 8.98 -22.64 -6.28
C PHE A 56 9.42 -21.35 -5.57
N THR A 57 10.22 -20.51 -6.24
CA THR A 57 10.62 -19.21 -5.73
C THR A 57 9.39 -18.32 -5.53
N HIS A 58 9.27 -17.72 -4.34
CA HIS A 58 8.16 -16.81 -4.00
C HIS A 58 8.32 -15.48 -4.71
N SER A 59 7.89 -15.41 -5.96
CA SER A 59 7.99 -14.24 -6.81
C SER A 59 6.81 -13.27 -6.70
N THR A 60 5.81 -13.59 -5.88
CA THR A 60 4.61 -12.77 -5.73
C THR A 60 4.32 -12.44 -4.27
N GLU A 61 3.65 -11.31 -4.07
CA GLU A 61 2.91 -10.98 -2.85
C GLU A 61 1.48 -10.60 -3.21
N THR A 62 0.58 -10.80 -2.28
CA THR A 62 -0.84 -10.46 -2.45
C THR A 62 -1.17 -9.17 -1.72
N ILE A 63 -1.98 -8.33 -2.35
CA ILE A 63 -2.53 -7.11 -1.75
C ILE A 63 -4.05 -7.19 -1.86
N LEU A 64 -4.72 -7.34 -0.71
CA LEU A 64 -6.18 -7.34 -0.65
C LEU A 64 -6.69 -5.92 -0.55
N TRP A 65 -7.60 -5.55 -1.46
CA TRP A 65 -8.36 -4.31 -1.42
C TRP A 65 -9.79 -4.60 -1.00
N ALA A 66 -10.24 -3.97 0.08
CA ALA A 66 -11.55 -4.22 0.64
C ALA A 66 -12.25 -2.93 1.11
N LYS A 67 -13.58 -3.00 1.23
CA LYS A 67 -14.44 -1.94 1.78
C LYS A 67 -15.36 -2.52 2.84
N LYS A 68 -16.01 -1.65 3.64
CA LYS A 68 -17.11 -2.11 4.49
C LYS A 68 -18.18 -2.79 3.65
N ASN A 69 -18.70 -3.93 4.12
CA ASN A 69 -19.79 -4.65 3.44
C ASN A 69 -21.12 -3.96 3.76
N ASP A 70 -21.29 -2.75 3.21
CA ASP A 70 -22.51 -1.96 3.30
C ASP A 70 -23.01 -1.68 1.89
N LYS A 71 -24.28 -2.02 1.60
CA LYS A 71 -24.90 -1.81 0.30
C LYS A 71 -24.99 -0.33 -0.09
N LYS A 72 -25.04 0.59 0.88
CA LYS A 72 -25.11 2.04 0.66
C LYS A 72 -23.73 2.69 0.45
N SER A 73 -22.64 2.02 0.84
CA SER A 73 -21.31 2.61 0.75
C SER A 73 -20.75 2.44 -0.67
N ARG A 74 -20.56 3.56 -1.35
CA ARG A 74 -19.80 3.62 -2.61
C ARG A 74 -18.38 4.05 -2.29
N HIS A 75 -17.40 3.17 -2.51
CA HIS A 75 -16.00 3.52 -2.40
C HIS A 75 -15.55 4.37 -3.59
N PHE A 76 -14.56 5.22 -3.36
CA PHE A 76 -13.91 5.96 -4.42
C PHE A 76 -12.94 5.04 -5.19
N PHE A 77 -12.94 5.16 -6.52
CA PHE A 77 -11.96 4.57 -7.41
C PHE A 77 -11.73 5.48 -8.62
N ASP A 78 -10.51 5.99 -8.76
CA ASP A 78 -10.14 6.85 -9.89
C ASP A 78 -9.79 5.99 -11.13
N TYR A 79 -10.82 5.51 -11.79
CA TYR A 79 -10.69 4.67 -12.99
C TYR A 79 -9.90 5.39 -14.10
N GLN A 80 -10.16 6.68 -14.32
CA GLN A 80 -9.52 7.43 -15.41
C GLN A 80 -8.03 7.62 -15.17
N LYS A 81 -7.63 7.92 -13.95
CA LYS A 81 -6.23 8.02 -13.56
C LYS A 81 -5.52 6.68 -13.71
N MET A 82 -6.13 5.58 -13.23
CA MET A 82 -5.55 4.24 -13.37
C MET A 82 -5.40 3.83 -14.83
N LYS A 83 -6.39 4.14 -15.68
CA LYS A 83 -6.32 3.94 -17.13
C LYS A 83 -5.18 4.73 -17.76
N LYS A 84 -5.03 6.01 -17.41
CA LYS A 84 -3.93 6.87 -17.90
C LYS A 84 -2.57 6.31 -17.49
N MET A 85 -2.39 5.92 -16.24
CA MET A 85 -1.15 5.31 -15.73
C MET A 85 -0.81 3.99 -16.43
N ASN A 86 -1.81 3.30 -16.96
CA ASN A 86 -1.64 2.03 -17.70
C ASN A 86 -1.67 2.22 -19.23
N GLY A 87 -1.15 3.33 -19.73
CA GLY A 87 -1.03 3.58 -21.17
C GLY A 87 -2.37 3.64 -21.91
N GLY A 88 -3.41 4.18 -21.30
CA GLY A 88 -4.75 4.31 -21.88
C GLY A 88 -5.61 3.05 -21.85
N LYS A 89 -5.10 1.94 -21.27
CA LYS A 89 -5.80 0.66 -21.12
C LYS A 89 -6.26 0.45 -19.70
N GLN A 90 -7.34 -0.30 -19.49
CA GLN A 90 -7.81 -0.66 -18.15
C GLN A 90 -6.69 -1.37 -17.37
N MET A 91 -6.39 -0.88 -16.14
CA MET A 91 -5.40 -1.51 -15.27
C MET A 91 -5.93 -2.83 -14.73
N LYS A 92 -5.09 -3.86 -14.81
CA LYS A 92 -5.39 -5.20 -14.30
C LYS A 92 -4.91 -5.35 -12.86
N ASP A 93 -5.26 -6.46 -12.24
CA ASP A 93 -4.94 -6.84 -10.87
C ASP A 93 -3.60 -7.58 -10.72
N VAL A 94 -2.82 -7.71 -11.77
CA VAL A 94 -1.42 -8.15 -11.73
C VAL A 94 -0.51 -6.95 -11.96
N TRP A 95 0.29 -6.60 -10.93
CA TRP A 95 1.22 -5.49 -10.95
C TRP A 95 2.66 -6.01 -10.93
N THR A 96 3.36 -5.84 -12.04
CA THR A 96 4.74 -6.30 -12.18
C THR A 96 5.71 -5.17 -11.86
N GLY A 97 6.75 -5.45 -11.10
CA GLY A 97 7.79 -4.49 -10.79
C GLY A 97 8.85 -5.01 -9.82
N ALA A 98 9.95 -4.29 -9.74
CA ALA A 98 11.09 -4.66 -8.89
C ALA A 98 10.81 -4.41 -7.40
N LEU A 99 11.62 -5.05 -6.56
CA LEU A 99 11.73 -4.73 -5.13
C LEU A 99 12.22 -3.27 -4.95
N THR A 100 12.09 -2.77 -3.74
CA THR A 100 12.49 -1.41 -3.34
C THR A 100 13.92 -1.11 -3.77
N LYS A 101 14.10 -0.02 -4.51
CA LYS A 101 15.40 0.43 -5.03
C LYS A 101 16.28 0.97 -3.91
N PRO A 102 17.62 0.93 -4.05
CA PRO A 102 18.53 1.58 -3.09
C PRO A 102 18.24 3.07 -2.89
N SER A 103 17.85 3.79 -3.95
CA SER A 103 17.50 5.21 -3.91
C SER A 103 16.30 5.54 -3.01
N GLU A 104 15.42 4.56 -2.74
CA GLU A 104 14.29 4.70 -1.83
C GLU A 104 14.65 4.41 -0.35
N LYS A 105 15.92 4.06 -0.07
CA LYS A 105 16.44 3.66 1.25
C LYS A 105 17.52 4.60 1.80
N THR A 106 17.60 5.82 1.30
CA THR A 106 18.66 6.80 1.68
C THR A 106 18.58 7.22 3.14
N GLU A 107 17.39 7.25 3.72
CA GLU A 107 17.15 7.69 5.11
C GLU A 107 17.25 6.55 6.14
N GLY A 108 17.50 5.33 5.70
CA GLY A 108 17.63 4.14 6.54
C GLY A 108 17.08 2.89 5.87
N LYS A 109 17.33 1.74 6.49
CA LYS A 109 16.92 0.43 5.96
C LYS A 109 15.78 -0.13 6.78
N HIS A 110 14.71 -0.54 6.09
CA HIS A 110 13.63 -1.35 6.67
C HIS A 110 13.55 -2.67 5.89
N PRO A 111 13.54 -3.84 6.54
CA PRO A 111 13.69 -5.14 5.87
C PRO A 111 12.57 -5.43 4.88
N THR A 112 11.36 -4.98 5.16
CA THR A 112 10.16 -5.24 4.35
C THR A 112 9.59 -3.98 3.70
N GLN A 113 10.42 -2.93 3.49
CA GLN A 113 9.99 -1.71 2.83
C GLN A 113 9.36 -2.02 1.47
N LYS A 114 8.15 -1.52 1.26
CA LYS A 114 7.46 -1.62 -0.04
C LYS A 114 7.97 -0.53 -1.00
N PRO A 115 8.09 -0.81 -2.30
CA PRO A 115 8.49 0.18 -3.29
C PRO A 115 7.43 1.27 -3.47
N GLU A 116 7.88 2.50 -3.72
CA GLU A 116 7.03 3.68 -3.86
C GLU A 116 5.97 3.51 -4.95
N TYR A 117 6.33 2.96 -6.12
CA TYR A 117 5.38 2.77 -7.21
C TYR A 117 4.14 1.93 -6.88
N LEU A 118 4.23 1.02 -5.90
CA LEU A 118 3.05 0.25 -5.43
C LEU A 118 2.11 1.14 -4.63
N LEU A 119 2.67 1.92 -3.70
CA LEU A 119 1.88 2.80 -2.83
C LEU A 119 1.32 3.98 -3.62
N GLU A 120 2.04 4.48 -4.63
CA GLU A 120 1.53 5.44 -5.61
C GLU A 120 0.20 4.97 -6.23
N LYS A 121 0.19 3.75 -6.79
CA LYS A 121 -1.03 3.18 -7.38
C LYS A 121 -2.17 3.08 -6.37
N ILE A 122 -1.89 2.60 -5.16
CA ILE A 122 -2.88 2.46 -4.08
C ILE A 122 -3.47 3.81 -3.69
N VAL A 123 -2.61 4.80 -3.43
CA VAL A 123 -3.02 6.14 -3.02
C VAL A 123 -3.85 6.82 -4.10
N LEU A 124 -3.38 6.78 -5.34
CA LEU A 124 -4.07 7.43 -6.47
C LEU A 124 -5.36 6.73 -6.86
N ALA A 125 -5.42 5.40 -6.74
CA ALA A 125 -6.62 4.64 -7.06
C ALA A 125 -7.78 4.90 -6.10
N SER A 126 -7.50 5.03 -4.80
CA SER A 126 -8.53 4.91 -3.76
C SER A 126 -8.72 6.15 -2.88
N THR A 127 -8.03 7.26 -3.19
CA THR A 127 -8.14 8.50 -2.42
C THR A 127 -8.09 9.75 -3.30
N GLU A 128 -8.64 10.87 -2.78
CA GLU A 128 -8.59 12.20 -3.36
C GLU A 128 -7.67 13.12 -2.55
N LYS A 129 -7.23 14.24 -3.14
CA LYS A 129 -6.45 15.26 -2.43
C LYS A 129 -7.16 15.72 -1.14
N GLY A 130 -6.41 15.94 -0.08
CA GLY A 130 -6.91 16.37 1.22
C GLY A 130 -7.50 15.26 2.09
N GLN A 131 -7.74 14.07 1.56
CA GLN A 131 -8.21 12.94 2.36
C GLN A 131 -7.12 12.41 3.29
N VAL A 132 -7.53 11.71 4.36
CA VAL A 132 -6.64 11.16 5.38
C VAL A 132 -6.37 9.69 5.08
N ILE A 133 -5.09 9.34 5.06
CA ILE A 133 -4.61 7.96 4.98
C ILE A 133 -4.02 7.58 6.33
N LEU A 134 -4.48 6.46 6.89
CA LEU A 134 -3.96 5.87 8.12
C LEU A 134 -3.20 4.60 7.77
N ASP A 135 -1.94 4.51 8.20
CA ASP A 135 -1.15 3.28 8.17
C ASP A 135 -0.76 2.90 9.60
N PRO A 136 -1.42 1.89 10.20
CA PRO A 136 -1.16 1.48 11.58
C PRO A 136 0.08 0.60 11.73
N PHE A 137 0.81 0.33 10.65
CA PHE A 137 2.06 -0.44 10.60
C PHE A 137 3.01 0.19 9.59
N CYS A 138 3.27 1.51 9.77
CA CYS A 138 3.85 2.33 8.71
C CYS A 138 5.33 2.01 8.40
N GLY A 139 6.05 1.35 9.29
CA GLY A 139 7.46 1.03 9.11
C GLY A 139 8.27 2.25 8.69
N SER A 140 8.98 2.14 7.57
CA SER A 140 9.75 3.26 6.98
C SER A 140 8.89 4.34 6.29
N GLY A 141 7.55 4.28 6.38
CA GLY A 141 6.65 5.35 5.97
C GLY A 141 6.41 5.49 4.46
N THR A 142 6.57 4.44 3.64
CA THR A 142 6.36 4.55 2.19
C THR A 142 4.93 4.99 1.84
N THR A 143 3.93 4.52 2.58
CA THR A 143 2.54 5.00 2.44
C THR A 143 2.44 6.51 2.68
N GLY A 144 3.13 7.01 3.70
CA GLY A 144 3.16 8.44 4.03
C GLY A 144 3.85 9.28 2.97
N VAL A 145 4.98 8.80 2.43
CA VAL A 145 5.70 9.44 1.32
C VAL A 145 4.76 9.68 0.15
N GLU A 146 4.05 8.66 -0.30
CA GLU A 146 3.12 8.79 -1.41
C GLU A 146 1.86 9.62 -1.05
N ALA A 147 1.37 9.49 0.18
CA ALA A 147 0.27 10.33 0.65
C ALA A 147 0.62 11.82 0.56
N VAL A 148 1.77 12.22 1.10
CA VAL A 148 2.22 13.63 1.10
C VAL A 148 2.54 14.11 -0.31
N ARG A 149 3.26 13.30 -1.12
CA ARG A 149 3.58 13.61 -2.52
C ARG A 149 2.35 13.97 -3.34
N PHE A 150 1.25 13.28 -3.12
CA PHE A 150 0.01 13.51 -3.84
C PHE A 150 -1.02 14.36 -3.09
N GLY A 151 -0.62 15.07 -2.03
CA GLY A 151 -1.45 16.04 -1.32
C GLY A 151 -2.54 15.43 -0.42
N ARG A 152 -2.31 14.21 0.10
CA ARG A 152 -3.14 13.59 1.14
C ARG A 152 -2.56 13.90 2.52
N LYS A 153 -3.40 13.81 3.54
CA LYS A 153 -2.97 13.84 4.94
C LYS A 153 -2.59 12.43 5.38
N PHE A 154 -1.54 12.31 6.18
CA PHE A 154 -1.03 11.01 6.61
C PHE A 154 -0.99 10.90 8.14
N VAL A 155 -1.41 9.75 8.65
CA VAL A 155 -1.23 9.33 10.03
C VAL A 155 -0.55 7.96 10.00
N GLY A 156 0.68 7.89 10.47
CA GLY A 156 1.45 6.66 10.60
C GLY A 156 1.59 6.24 12.05
N ILE A 157 1.51 4.94 12.31
CA ILE A 157 1.74 4.33 13.62
C ILE A 157 2.70 3.17 13.42
N ASP A 158 3.68 3.05 14.30
CA ASP A 158 4.56 1.88 14.38
C ASP A 158 5.01 1.68 15.83
N VAL A 159 5.39 0.45 16.18
CA VAL A 159 5.91 0.13 17.52
C VAL A 159 7.42 0.39 17.61
N SER A 160 8.11 0.52 16.48
CA SER A 160 9.54 0.77 16.41
C SER A 160 9.81 2.27 16.29
N GLU A 161 10.43 2.83 17.29
CA GLU A 161 10.90 4.22 17.28
C GLU A 161 11.90 4.48 16.15
N GLU A 162 12.81 3.55 15.89
CA GLU A 162 13.77 3.61 14.79
C GLU A 162 13.07 3.76 13.43
N TYR A 163 12.04 2.97 13.17
CA TYR A 163 11.30 3.05 11.91
C TYR A 163 10.48 4.33 11.81
N LEU A 164 9.93 4.82 12.91
CA LEU A 164 9.25 6.11 12.92
C LEU A 164 10.21 7.26 12.59
N GLU A 165 11.46 7.23 13.08
CA GLU A 165 12.48 8.24 12.73
C GLU A 165 12.87 8.17 11.24
N ILE A 166 12.99 6.97 10.66
CA ILE A 166 13.18 6.81 9.21
C ILE A 166 11.98 7.41 8.45
N SER A 167 10.76 7.09 8.89
CA SER A 167 9.53 7.61 8.29
C SER A 167 9.48 9.14 8.32
N LYS A 168 9.80 9.76 9.46
CA LYS A 168 9.84 11.23 9.60
C LYS A 168 10.81 11.87 8.61
N ARG A 169 12.07 11.41 8.56
CA ARG A 169 13.08 11.94 7.62
C ARG A 169 12.64 11.84 6.17
N ARG A 170 12.05 10.71 5.77
CA ARG A 170 11.53 10.52 4.41
C ARG A 170 10.38 11.49 4.10
N LEU A 171 9.47 11.69 5.05
CA LEU A 171 8.34 12.62 4.89
C LEU A 171 8.78 14.09 4.81
N GLU A 172 9.78 14.50 5.59
CA GLU A 172 10.36 15.84 5.56
C GLU A 172 11.00 16.14 4.20
N LYS A 173 11.76 15.19 3.66
CA LYS A 173 12.38 15.29 2.34
C LYS A 173 11.35 15.53 1.24
N VAL A 174 10.26 14.76 1.21
CA VAL A 174 9.19 14.93 0.22
C VAL A 174 8.50 16.30 0.35
N LYS A 175 8.34 16.83 1.57
CA LYS A 175 7.77 18.18 1.78
C LYS A 175 8.68 19.29 1.26
N ILE A 176 9.99 19.12 1.34
CA ILE A 176 10.97 20.06 0.80
C ILE A 176 10.89 20.07 -0.71
N ASP A 177 10.98 18.88 -1.34
CA ASP A 177 10.90 18.73 -2.80
C ASP A 177 9.60 19.32 -3.38
N ALA A 178 8.48 19.19 -2.66
CA ALA A 178 7.19 19.74 -3.08
C ALA A 178 7.07 21.28 -2.95
N LYS A 179 7.96 21.93 -2.20
CA LYS A 179 8.00 23.41 -2.08
C LYS A 179 8.92 24.07 -3.10
N GLU A 180 9.84 23.32 -3.68
CA GLU A 180 10.81 23.80 -4.67
C GLU A 180 10.30 23.73 -6.12
N HIS A 181 9.09 23.18 -6.31
CA HIS A 181 8.39 23.02 -7.60
C HIS A 181 6.99 23.67 -7.54
#